data_00f0ba032f388fd0e85a150d625a9aae
#
_entry.id   00f0ba032f388fd0e85a150d625a9aae
#
_cell.length_a   1.000
_cell.length_b   1.000
_cell.length_c   1.000
_cell.angle_alpha   90.00
_cell.angle_beta   90.00
_cell.angle_gamma   90.00
#
_symmetry.space_group_name_H-M   'P 1'
#
loop_
_entity.id
_entity.type
_entity.pdbx_description
1 polymer ?
#
loop_
_entity_poly.entity_id
_entity_poly.type
_entity_poly.pdbx_seq_one_letter_code
_entity_poly.pdbx_strand_id
1 'polypeptide(L)'
;MATAPKKPAAKKPAAKKPAAKKPAAAKKPAAKAASGVTGEIAQVIGAVVDVQFDDHLPPILNALECDNNGNRLVLEVAQHLGQNTVRCIAMDATEGLVRGQTVTDAGAPISVPVGDETLGRILNVIGEPIDEAGPVGAKSTRAIHQPAPEFTDQSPEAEVLVTGIKVVDLLAPYARGGKIGLFGGAGVGKTVLIQELINNIAKAHGGYSVFAGVGERTREGNDLYHEMIESGVNVDPKENKGKTDGSKCALVFGQMNEPPGARARVALTGLTIAEHFRDEGQDVLFFVDNIFRFTQAGSEVSALLGRIPSAVGYQPTLGTDMGAMQERITTTTKGSVTSVQAVYVPADDLTDPAPASTFAHLDATTVLNRAISEKGIYPAVDPLDSTSRILDPQVVGEEHIAGSV
;
A
#
# COMPACT_ATOMS: atom_id res chain seq x y z
N MET A 1 -17.04 -71.61 -50.41
CA MET A 1 -16.64 -72.03 -49.08
C MET A 1 -16.53 -70.74 -48.24
N ALA A 2 -17.51 -70.59 -47.38
CA ALA A 2 -17.64 -69.39 -46.55
C ALA A 2 -16.90 -69.56 -45.23
N THR A 3 -16.04 -68.62 -44.87
CA THR A 3 -15.38 -68.58 -43.58
C THR A 3 -16.10 -67.60 -42.68
N ALA A 4 -16.55 -68.07 -41.53
CA ALA A 4 -17.31 -67.35 -40.53
C ALA A 4 -16.46 -66.29 -39.81
N PRO A 5 -17.05 -65.18 -39.35
CA PRO A 5 -16.34 -64.12 -38.63
C PRO A 5 -16.11 -64.42 -37.13
N LYS A 6 -14.90 -64.19 -36.65
CA LYS A 6 -14.50 -64.29 -35.23
C LYS A 6 -15.18 -63.22 -34.38
N LYS A 7 -15.79 -63.63 -33.25
CA LYS A 7 -16.31 -62.85 -32.18
C LYS A 7 -15.19 -62.01 -31.54
N PRO A 8 -15.43 -60.67 -31.19
CA PRO A 8 -14.49 -59.89 -30.44
C PRO A 8 -14.54 -60.22 -28.94
N ALA A 9 -13.38 -60.31 -28.34
CA ALA A 9 -13.20 -60.58 -26.91
C ALA A 9 -13.69 -59.41 -26.02
N ALA A 10 -14.39 -59.77 -24.93
CA ALA A 10 -14.89 -58.85 -23.94
C ALA A 10 -13.75 -58.15 -23.19
N LYS A 11 -13.74 -56.79 -23.18
CA LYS A 11 -12.86 -55.98 -22.36
C LYS A 11 -13.33 -56.04 -20.89
N LYS A 12 -12.42 -56.40 -19.97
CA LYS A 12 -12.60 -56.30 -18.52
C LYS A 12 -12.79 -54.82 -18.09
N PRO A 13 -13.68 -54.54 -17.15
CA PRO A 13 -13.85 -53.17 -16.64
C PRO A 13 -12.61 -52.74 -15.86
N ALA A 14 -12.09 -51.54 -16.17
CA ALA A 14 -10.99 -50.90 -15.44
C ALA A 14 -11.44 -50.54 -14.03
N ALA A 15 -10.66 -50.94 -13.04
CA ALA A 15 -10.85 -50.57 -11.65
C ALA A 15 -10.74 -49.02 -11.48
N LYS A 16 -11.77 -48.40 -10.93
CA LYS A 16 -11.76 -47.00 -10.53
C LYS A 16 -10.72 -46.78 -9.42
N LYS A 17 -9.69 -45.97 -9.67
CA LYS A 17 -8.80 -45.44 -8.64
C LYS A 17 -9.62 -44.66 -7.65
N PRO A 18 -9.36 -44.77 -6.32
CA PRO A 18 -10.01 -43.90 -5.32
C PRO A 18 -9.59 -42.46 -5.54
N ALA A 19 -10.57 -41.55 -5.56
CA ALA A 19 -10.33 -40.10 -5.61
C ALA A 19 -9.51 -39.67 -4.39
N ALA A 20 -8.37 -39.06 -4.63
CA ALA A 20 -7.58 -38.42 -3.57
C ALA A 20 -8.43 -37.36 -2.89
N LYS A 21 -8.63 -37.51 -1.58
CA LYS A 21 -9.25 -36.49 -0.74
C LYS A 21 -8.36 -35.23 -0.81
N LYS A 22 -8.92 -34.10 -1.26
CA LYS A 22 -8.29 -32.79 -1.10
C LYS A 22 -7.92 -32.60 0.36
N PRO A 23 -6.71 -32.10 0.68
CA PRO A 23 -6.39 -31.73 2.05
C PRO A 23 -7.42 -30.70 2.52
N ALA A 24 -8.00 -30.91 3.69
CA ALA A 24 -8.84 -29.92 4.33
C ALA A 24 -7.99 -28.67 4.57
N ALA A 25 -8.45 -27.52 4.09
CA ALA A 25 -7.82 -26.24 4.38
C ALA A 25 -7.61 -26.15 5.89
N ALA A 26 -6.37 -25.95 6.32
CA ALA A 26 -6.04 -25.72 7.71
C ALA A 26 -6.83 -24.49 8.17
N LYS A 27 -7.72 -24.67 9.15
CA LYS A 27 -8.40 -23.54 9.82
C LYS A 27 -7.29 -22.62 10.35
N LYS A 28 -7.22 -21.37 9.84
CA LYS A 28 -6.40 -20.32 10.45
C LYS A 28 -6.70 -20.29 11.94
N PRO A 29 -5.70 -20.21 12.83
CA PRO A 29 -5.97 -20.02 14.24
C PRO A 29 -6.73 -18.69 14.38
N ALA A 30 -7.94 -18.76 14.94
CA ALA A 30 -8.67 -17.58 15.34
C ALA A 30 -7.76 -16.79 16.31
N ALA A 31 -7.40 -15.56 15.95
CA ALA A 31 -6.72 -14.66 16.85
C ALA A 31 -7.57 -14.60 18.13
N LYS A 32 -6.95 -14.76 19.31
CA LYS A 32 -7.64 -14.59 20.58
C LYS A 32 -8.25 -13.20 20.56
N ALA A 33 -9.60 -13.14 20.50
CA ALA A 33 -10.33 -11.91 20.70
C ALA A 33 -9.83 -11.28 22.00
N ALA A 34 -9.31 -10.05 21.91
CA ALA A 34 -9.10 -9.25 23.10
C ALA A 34 -10.44 -9.18 23.83
N SER A 35 -10.43 -9.17 25.15
CA SER A 35 -11.64 -9.03 25.99
C SER A 35 -12.20 -7.61 25.84
N GLY A 36 -12.71 -7.29 24.66
CA GLY A 36 -13.25 -6.00 24.29
C GLY A 36 -14.75 -5.92 24.57
N VAL A 37 -15.25 -4.70 24.67
CA VAL A 37 -16.69 -4.44 24.78
C VAL A 37 -17.36 -4.87 23.47
N THR A 38 -18.50 -5.53 23.56
CA THR A 38 -19.24 -6.03 22.40
C THR A 38 -20.42 -5.13 22.05
N GLY A 39 -20.68 -4.99 20.77
CA GLY A 39 -21.87 -4.37 20.19
C GLY A 39 -22.51 -5.29 19.16
N GLU A 40 -23.57 -4.81 18.52
CA GLU A 40 -24.29 -5.55 17.50
C GLU A 40 -24.41 -4.73 16.21
N ILE A 41 -24.37 -5.41 15.06
CA ILE A 41 -24.62 -4.79 13.76
C ILE A 41 -26.07 -4.32 13.69
N ALA A 42 -26.26 -3.01 13.58
CA ALA A 42 -27.57 -2.39 13.41
C ALA A 42 -27.99 -2.34 11.93
N GLN A 43 -27.04 -2.03 11.03
CA GLN A 43 -27.28 -1.86 9.59
C GLN A 43 -26.01 -2.09 8.79
N VAL A 44 -26.15 -2.63 7.57
CA VAL A 44 -25.05 -2.76 6.58
C VAL A 44 -25.48 -2.03 5.28
N ILE A 45 -24.65 -1.10 4.81
CA ILE A 45 -24.89 -0.31 3.60
C ILE A 45 -23.60 -0.37 2.73
N GLY A 46 -23.48 -1.41 1.90
CA GLY A 46 -22.22 -1.64 1.15
C GLY A 46 -21.02 -1.77 2.09
N ALA A 47 -19.98 -0.97 1.89
CA ALA A 47 -18.78 -0.98 2.71
C ALA A 47 -18.94 -0.21 4.05
N VAL A 48 -20.12 0.30 4.37
CA VAL A 48 -20.42 1.00 5.63
C VAL A 48 -21.29 0.12 6.52
N VAL A 49 -20.91 0.00 7.79
CA VAL A 49 -21.60 -0.82 8.79
C VAL A 49 -21.88 0.04 10.02
N ASP A 50 -23.15 0.10 10.42
CA ASP A 50 -23.55 0.76 11.65
C ASP A 50 -23.61 -0.28 12.79
N VAL A 51 -22.89 0.00 13.87
CA VAL A 51 -22.79 -0.88 15.04
C VAL A 51 -23.32 -0.15 16.26
N GLN A 52 -24.20 -0.81 17.01
CA GLN A 52 -24.79 -0.29 18.24
C GLN A 52 -24.17 -0.98 19.46
N PHE A 53 -23.82 -0.18 20.45
CA PHE A 53 -23.35 -0.62 21.76
C PHE A 53 -24.35 -0.24 22.85
N ASP A 54 -24.39 -0.99 23.95
CA ASP A 54 -25.29 -0.68 25.06
C ASP A 54 -24.83 0.54 25.88
N ASP A 55 -23.68 0.43 26.54
CA ASP A 55 -23.14 1.46 27.45
C ASP A 55 -21.74 1.94 27.08
N HIS A 56 -21.33 1.69 25.85
CA HIS A 56 -20.00 2.03 25.35
C HIS A 56 -20.08 2.80 24.04
N LEU A 57 -19.17 3.74 23.84
CA LEU A 57 -19.02 4.46 22.58
C LEU A 57 -17.55 4.39 22.14
N PRO A 58 -17.20 3.49 21.20
CA PRO A 58 -15.84 3.40 20.68
C PRO A 58 -15.34 4.73 20.15
N PRO A 59 -14.10 5.14 20.45
CA PRO A 59 -13.49 6.33 19.84
C PRO A 59 -13.45 6.26 18.31
N ILE A 60 -13.46 7.41 17.67
CA ILE A 60 -13.23 7.51 16.20
C ILE A 60 -11.84 6.95 15.89
N LEU A 61 -11.72 6.23 14.78
CA LEU A 61 -10.55 5.47 14.30
C LEU A 61 -10.28 4.15 15.03
N ASN A 62 -11.02 3.81 16.09
CA ASN A 62 -10.88 2.47 16.68
C ASN A 62 -11.24 1.38 15.67
N ALA A 63 -10.55 0.25 15.81
CA ALA A 63 -10.85 -0.97 15.09
C ALA A 63 -11.92 -1.78 15.82
N LEU A 64 -12.93 -2.20 15.09
CA LEU A 64 -13.89 -3.18 15.55
C LEU A 64 -13.71 -4.47 14.76
N GLU A 65 -13.91 -5.61 15.41
CA GLU A 65 -13.72 -6.92 14.79
C GLU A 65 -15.00 -7.73 14.82
N CYS A 66 -15.32 -8.39 13.70
CA CYS A 66 -16.39 -9.37 13.64
C CYS A 66 -15.98 -10.56 12.75
N ASP A 67 -16.70 -11.66 12.92
CA ASP A 67 -16.53 -12.85 12.09
C ASP A 67 -17.46 -12.78 10.89
N ASN A 68 -16.93 -12.74 9.68
CA ASN A 68 -17.71 -12.84 8.47
C ASN A 68 -17.51 -14.22 7.83
N ASN A 69 -18.37 -15.18 8.20
CA ASN A 69 -18.33 -16.56 7.71
C ASN A 69 -16.97 -17.26 7.88
N GLY A 70 -16.31 -17.06 9.02
CA GLY A 70 -15.02 -17.64 9.35
C GLY A 70 -13.82 -16.80 8.88
N ASN A 71 -14.06 -15.62 8.29
CA ASN A 71 -13.05 -14.62 7.98
C ASN A 71 -13.12 -13.48 9.00
N ARG A 72 -11.97 -13.06 9.50
CA ARG A 72 -11.87 -11.88 10.35
C ARG A 72 -12.11 -10.63 9.52
N LEU A 73 -13.18 -9.90 9.83
CA LEU A 73 -13.48 -8.60 9.23
C LEU A 73 -13.17 -7.51 10.23
N VAL A 74 -12.38 -6.52 9.81
CA VAL A 74 -12.08 -5.32 10.60
C VAL A 74 -12.88 -4.15 10.06
N LEU A 75 -13.52 -3.42 10.98
CA LEU A 75 -14.26 -2.20 10.71
C LEU A 75 -13.56 -1.05 11.42
N GLU A 76 -13.44 0.10 10.80
CA GLU A 76 -12.89 1.32 11.40
C GLU A 76 -14.01 2.29 11.74
N VAL A 77 -14.08 2.76 12.98
CA VAL A 77 -15.07 3.75 13.43
C VAL A 77 -14.80 5.09 12.72
N ALA A 78 -15.78 5.56 11.93
CA ALA A 78 -15.68 6.81 11.18
C ALA A 78 -16.53 7.94 11.74
N GLN A 79 -17.68 7.64 12.35
CA GLN A 79 -18.62 8.63 12.87
C GLN A 79 -19.40 8.10 14.08
N HIS A 80 -19.78 9.01 14.97
CA HIS A 80 -20.76 8.77 16.00
C HIS A 80 -22.13 9.25 15.53
N LEU A 81 -23.14 8.37 15.54
CA LEU A 81 -24.51 8.68 15.10
C LEU A 81 -25.44 9.08 16.24
N GLY A 82 -24.99 8.95 17.49
CA GLY A 82 -25.81 9.10 18.71
C GLY A 82 -26.37 7.75 19.19
N GLN A 83 -26.95 7.75 20.38
CA GLN A 83 -27.52 6.56 21.03
C GLN A 83 -26.55 5.36 21.05
N ASN A 84 -25.28 5.60 21.35
CA ASN A 84 -24.20 4.61 21.36
C ASN A 84 -24.05 3.84 20.03
N THR A 85 -24.47 4.45 18.91
CA THR A 85 -24.32 3.89 17.57
C THR A 85 -23.16 4.55 16.86
N VAL A 86 -22.28 3.74 16.29
CA VAL A 86 -21.14 4.19 15.50
C VAL A 86 -21.29 3.74 14.06
N ARG A 87 -20.88 4.59 13.13
CA ARG A 87 -20.78 4.25 11.72
C ARG A 87 -19.34 3.92 11.39
N CYS A 88 -19.16 2.74 10.80
CA CYS A 88 -17.84 2.18 10.51
C CYS A 88 -17.65 1.94 9.03
N ILE A 89 -16.38 1.92 8.60
CA ILE A 89 -15.95 1.57 7.26
C ILE A 89 -15.29 0.19 7.31
N ALA A 90 -15.72 -0.71 6.42
CA ALA A 90 -15.17 -2.05 6.34
C ALA A 90 -13.83 -2.05 5.58
N MET A 91 -12.88 -2.84 6.09
CA MET A 91 -11.57 -3.07 5.48
C MET A 91 -11.55 -4.28 4.54
N ASP A 92 -12.64 -5.03 4.47
CA ASP A 92 -12.83 -6.16 3.55
C ASP A 92 -14.32 -6.26 3.19
N ALA A 93 -14.68 -7.25 2.38
CA ALA A 93 -16.03 -7.52 1.90
C ALA A 93 -17.02 -7.69 3.06
N THR A 94 -18.17 -7.04 2.92
CA THR A 94 -19.26 -7.06 3.92
C THR A 94 -20.36 -8.08 3.60
N GLU A 95 -20.26 -8.77 2.45
CA GLU A 95 -21.21 -9.78 2.03
C GLU A 95 -21.25 -10.93 3.03
N GLY A 96 -22.42 -11.22 3.54
CA GLY A 96 -22.64 -12.25 4.56
C GLY A 96 -22.86 -11.71 5.96
N LEU A 97 -22.60 -10.43 6.21
CA LEU A 97 -22.96 -9.80 7.47
C LEU A 97 -24.47 -9.73 7.67
N VAL A 98 -24.92 -9.98 8.89
CA VAL A 98 -26.34 -9.92 9.25
C VAL A 98 -26.57 -8.96 10.42
N ARG A 99 -27.75 -8.36 10.46
CA ARG A 99 -28.19 -7.54 11.59
C ARG A 99 -28.23 -8.35 12.87
N GLY A 100 -27.79 -7.77 14.00
CA GLY A 100 -27.72 -8.44 15.31
C GLY A 100 -26.46 -9.31 15.49
N GLN A 101 -25.57 -9.33 14.51
CA GLN A 101 -24.29 -10.03 14.61
C GLN A 101 -23.36 -9.29 15.56
N THR A 102 -22.67 -10.03 16.43
CA THR A 102 -21.77 -9.49 17.44
C THR A 102 -20.51 -8.89 16.80
N VAL A 103 -20.13 -7.71 17.27
CA VAL A 103 -18.92 -6.99 16.93
C VAL A 103 -18.17 -6.64 18.20
N THR A 104 -16.86 -6.78 18.21
CA THR A 104 -16.01 -6.52 19.38
C THR A 104 -15.13 -5.29 19.13
N ASP A 105 -15.10 -4.34 20.07
CA ASP A 105 -14.15 -3.22 20.04
C ASP A 105 -12.76 -3.72 20.42
N ALA A 106 -11.77 -3.51 19.56
CA ALA A 106 -10.37 -3.83 19.84
C ALA A 106 -9.72 -2.89 20.88
N GLY A 107 -10.37 -1.79 21.22
CA GLY A 107 -9.89 -0.78 22.16
C GLY A 107 -8.73 0.09 21.63
N ALA A 108 -8.38 -0.04 20.36
CA ALA A 108 -7.29 0.69 19.69
C ALA A 108 -7.57 0.84 18.19
N PRO A 109 -6.91 1.78 17.51
CA PRO A 109 -6.91 1.85 16.05
C PRO A 109 -6.33 0.60 15.39
N ILE A 110 -6.59 0.43 14.09
CA ILE A 110 -5.99 -0.63 13.29
C ILE A 110 -4.48 -0.60 13.50
N SER A 111 -3.94 -1.72 13.99
CA SER A 111 -2.51 -1.89 14.26
C SER A 111 -1.94 -2.99 13.40
N VAL A 112 -0.80 -2.73 12.79
CA VAL A 112 -0.15 -3.62 11.81
C VAL A 112 1.23 -4.04 12.29
N PRO A 113 1.71 -5.24 11.89
CA PRO A 113 3.05 -5.70 12.25
C PRO A 113 4.10 -4.77 11.64
N VAL A 114 5.16 -4.54 12.39
CA VAL A 114 6.32 -3.74 11.97
C VAL A 114 7.62 -4.44 12.34
N GLY A 115 8.71 -4.13 11.67
CA GLY A 115 10.03 -4.68 11.90
C GLY A 115 10.53 -5.55 10.75
N ASP A 116 11.73 -6.11 10.92
CA ASP A 116 12.43 -6.88 9.89
C ASP A 116 11.62 -8.08 9.37
N GLU A 117 10.74 -8.62 10.19
CA GLU A 117 9.88 -9.75 9.84
C GLU A 117 8.85 -9.40 8.74
N THR A 118 8.65 -8.11 8.45
CA THR A 118 7.78 -7.65 7.35
C THR A 118 8.49 -7.61 5.99
N LEU A 119 9.83 -7.61 6.00
CA LEU A 119 10.63 -7.56 4.77
C LEU A 119 10.47 -8.86 3.96
N GLY A 120 10.32 -8.72 2.65
CA GLY A 120 10.06 -9.85 1.75
C GLY A 120 8.65 -10.42 1.81
N ARG A 121 7.75 -9.83 2.60
CA ARG A 121 6.37 -10.28 2.79
C ARG A 121 5.39 -9.38 2.02
N ILE A 122 4.26 -9.97 1.66
CA ILE A 122 3.11 -9.22 1.11
C ILE A 122 2.01 -9.19 2.16
N LEU A 123 1.62 -7.98 2.54
CA LEU A 123 0.61 -7.72 3.57
C LEU A 123 -0.63 -7.04 2.96
N ASN A 124 -1.78 -7.26 3.58
CA ASN A 124 -3.00 -6.50 3.30
C ASN A 124 -3.08 -5.23 4.16
N VAL A 125 -4.18 -4.48 4.05
CA VAL A 125 -4.40 -3.22 4.76
C VAL A 125 -4.35 -3.35 6.29
N ILE A 126 -4.73 -4.48 6.85
CA ILE A 126 -4.70 -4.75 8.30
C ILE A 126 -3.42 -5.48 8.74
N GLY A 127 -2.43 -5.59 7.85
CA GLY A 127 -1.14 -6.21 8.15
C GLY A 127 -1.13 -7.73 8.17
N GLU A 128 -2.17 -8.40 7.64
CA GLU A 128 -2.17 -9.84 7.49
C GLU A 128 -1.43 -10.25 6.23
N PRO A 129 -0.63 -11.33 6.28
CA PRO A 129 0.10 -11.81 5.12
C PRO A 129 -0.84 -12.45 4.09
N ILE A 130 -0.65 -12.11 2.82
CA ILE A 130 -1.41 -12.64 1.68
C ILE A 130 -0.54 -13.45 0.71
N ASP A 131 0.73 -13.68 1.05
CA ASP A 131 1.76 -14.38 0.26
C ASP A 131 1.80 -15.90 0.49
N GLU A 132 0.88 -16.45 1.28
CA GLU A 132 0.83 -17.88 1.67
C GLU A 132 2.08 -18.41 2.39
N ALA A 133 3.00 -17.53 2.82
CA ALA A 133 4.23 -17.90 3.51
C ALA A 133 4.06 -18.07 5.04
N GLY A 134 2.82 -18.10 5.53
CA GLY A 134 2.50 -18.23 6.95
C GLY A 134 2.49 -16.90 7.71
N PRO A 135 2.35 -16.91 9.04
CA PRO A 135 2.28 -15.69 9.85
C PRO A 135 3.58 -14.89 9.77
N VAL A 136 3.49 -13.56 9.85
CA VAL A 136 4.65 -12.65 9.80
C VAL A 136 5.60 -12.88 10.97
N GLY A 137 5.07 -13.23 12.14
CA GLY A 137 5.91 -13.46 13.34
C GLY A 137 6.51 -12.19 13.94
N ALA A 138 6.00 -11.01 13.58
CA ALA A 138 6.48 -9.73 14.07
C ALA A 138 6.40 -9.62 15.60
N LYS A 139 7.41 -9.03 16.21
CA LYS A 139 7.53 -8.83 17.66
C LYS A 139 6.74 -7.63 18.15
N SER A 140 6.49 -6.66 17.27
CA SER A 140 5.80 -5.41 17.58
C SER A 140 4.74 -5.08 16.54
N THR A 141 3.74 -4.34 16.98
CA THR A 141 2.69 -3.78 16.13
C THR A 141 2.62 -2.27 16.34
N ARG A 142 2.16 -1.54 15.34
CA ARG A 142 2.03 -0.09 15.37
C ARG A 142 0.70 0.33 14.74
N ALA A 143 0.02 1.30 15.35
CA ALA A 143 -1.22 1.84 14.80
C ALA A 143 -0.95 2.56 13.47
N ILE A 144 -1.85 2.41 12.49
CA ILE A 144 -1.69 3.07 11.18
C ILE A 144 -1.96 4.57 11.25
N HIS A 145 -2.77 5.02 12.21
CA HIS A 145 -3.02 6.42 12.47
C HIS A 145 -1.99 6.95 13.46
N GLN A 146 -0.97 7.60 12.92
CA GLN A 146 0.10 8.25 13.69
C GLN A 146 0.10 9.75 13.39
N PRO A 147 0.45 10.60 14.35
CA PRO A 147 0.74 12.01 14.07
C PRO A 147 2.03 12.14 13.25
N ALA A 148 2.17 13.25 12.55
CA ALA A 148 3.45 13.63 11.96
C ALA A 148 4.52 13.80 13.05
N PRO A 149 5.82 13.61 12.74
CA PRO A 149 6.92 13.90 13.65
C PRO A 149 6.84 15.37 14.14
N GLU A 150 7.17 15.57 15.42
CA GLU A 150 7.19 16.92 15.97
C GLU A 150 8.23 17.80 15.26
N PHE A 151 7.98 19.10 15.23
CA PHE A 151 8.86 20.06 14.55
C PHE A 151 10.32 19.98 15.05
N THR A 152 10.50 19.70 16.33
CA THR A 152 11.82 19.57 16.96
C THR A 152 12.58 18.30 16.55
N ASP A 153 11.88 17.28 16.08
CA ASP A 153 12.48 16.02 15.67
C ASP A 153 12.86 16.00 14.18
N GLN A 154 12.40 16.98 13.41
CA GLN A 154 12.68 17.08 11.99
C GLN A 154 14.07 17.67 11.75
N SER A 155 14.80 17.12 10.78
CA SER A 155 16.08 17.67 10.32
C SER A 155 15.85 18.68 9.20
N PRO A 156 16.37 19.91 9.30
CA PRO A 156 16.26 20.91 8.24
C PRO A 156 17.32 20.76 7.14
N GLU A 157 18.23 19.79 7.24
CA GLU A 157 19.34 19.62 6.31
C GLU A 157 18.82 19.07 4.96
N ALA A 158 19.11 19.79 3.87
CA ALA A 158 18.82 19.34 2.53
C ALA A 158 19.98 18.50 1.99
N GLU A 159 19.83 17.17 2.02
CA GLU A 159 20.79 16.23 1.46
C GLU A 159 20.27 15.63 0.16
N VAL A 160 21.16 15.44 -0.81
CA VAL A 160 20.84 14.76 -2.07
C VAL A 160 20.81 13.27 -1.87
N LEU A 161 19.72 12.62 -2.26
CA LEU A 161 19.64 11.17 -2.35
C LEU A 161 20.17 10.71 -3.71
N VAL A 162 21.34 10.10 -3.73
CA VAL A 162 21.92 9.55 -4.96
C VAL A 162 21.18 8.28 -5.36
N THR A 163 20.45 8.36 -6.48
CA THR A 163 19.62 7.27 -6.99
C THR A 163 20.38 6.28 -7.87
N GLY A 164 21.55 6.68 -8.40
CA GLY A 164 22.30 5.93 -9.41
C GLY A 164 21.71 6.03 -10.82
N ILE A 165 20.63 6.77 -11.01
CA ILE A 165 20.00 7.02 -12.31
C ILE A 165 20.46 8.40 -12.80
N LYS A 166 21.40 8.41 -13.73
CA LYS A 166 22.12 9.62 -14.16
C LYS A 166 21.22 10.80 -14.50
N VAL A 167 20.13 10.58 -15.25
CA VAL A 167 19.21 11.64 -15.65
C VAL A 167 18.47 12.24 -14.46
N VAL A 168 18.15 11.44 -13.46
CA VAL A 168 17.51 11.91 -12.21
C VAL A 168 18.54 12.68 -11.40
N ASP A 169 19.67 12.05 -11.10
CA ASP A 169 20.68 12.63 -10.22
C ASP A 169 21.25 13.95 -10.77
N LEU A 170 21.33 14.10 -12.10
CA LEU A 170 21.87 15.31 -12.75
C LEU A 170 20.82 16.41 -12.93
N LEU A 171 19.61 16.07 -13.42
CA LEU A 171 18.65 17.05 -13.91
C LEU A 171 17.46 17.30 -12.98
N ALA A 172 17.11 16.33 -12.14
CA ALA A 172 16.02 16.43 -11.18
C ALA A 172 16.35 15.63 -9.89
N PRO A 173 17.44 16.01 -9.16
CA PRO A 173 17.92 15.25 -8.00
C PRO A 173 16.85 15.15 -6.91
N TYR A 174 16.84 14.02 -6.22
CA TYR A 174 15.90 13.76 -5.13
C TYR A 174 16.49 14.23 -3.79
N ALA A 175 15.63 14.86 -2.98
CA ALA A 175 15.97 15.18 -1.60
C ALA A 175 15.79 13.95 -0.71
N ARG A 176 16.73 13.68 0.19
CA ARG A 176 16.57 12.71 1.27
C ARG A 176 15.44 13.19 2.20
N GLY A 177 14.46 12.33 2.47
CA GLY A 177 13.24 12.71 3.19
C GLY A 177 12.26 13.53 2.36
N GLY A 178 12.51 13.72 1.07
CA GLY A 178 11.67 14.45 0.14
C GLY A 178 10.50 13.62 -0.39
N LYS A 179 9.57 14.31 -1.02
CA LYS A 179 8.37 13.76 -1.64
C LYS A 179 8.48 13.95 -3.14
N ILE A 180 8.60 12.85 -3.86
CA ILE A 180 8.82 12.85 -5.31
C ILE A 180 7.55 12.37 -6.01
N GLY A 181 7.03 13.16 -6.95
CA GLY A 181 5.95 12.76 -7.84
C GLY A 181 6.49 12.12 -9.11
N LEU A 182 6.07 10.91 -9.42
CA LEU A 182 6.40 10.21 -10.65
C LEU A 182 5.21 10.25 -11.60
N PHE A 183 5.34 11.03 -12.65
CA PHE A 183 4.30 11.24 -13.66
C PHE A 183 4.60 10.44 -14.92
N GLY A 184 3.57 9.95 -15.58
CA GLY A 184 3.70 9.29 -16.87
C GLY A 184 2.47 8.45 -17.20
N GLY A 185 2.19 8.30 -18.47
CA GLY A 185 1.14 7.45 -19.01
C GLY A 185 1.45 5.95 -18.82
N ALA A 186 0.58 5.10 -19.32
CA ALA A 186 0.82 3.67 -19.35
C ALA A 186 1.98 3.32 -20.33
N GLY A 187 2.83 2.39 -19.95
CA GLY A 187 3.88 1.85 -20.82
C GLY A 187 5.11 2.73 -21.02
N VAL A 188 5.31 3.78 -20.22
CA VAL A 188 6.51 4.63 -20.30
C VAL A 188 7.65 4.19 -19.37
N GLY A 189 7.48 3.07 -18.65
CA GLY A 189 8.52 2.50 -17.81
C GLY A 189 8.49 2.94 -16.33
N LYS A 190 7.34 3.38 -15.79
CA LYS A 190 7.21 3.72 -14.36
C LYS A 190 7.65 2.60 -13.43
N THR A 191 7.11 1.40 -13.63
CA THR A 191 7.42 0.24 -12.80
C THR A 191 8.90 -0.11 -12.85
N VAL A 192 9.51 -0.08 -14.04
CA VAL A 192 10.95 -0.34 -14.21
C VAL A 192 11.79 0.70 -13.47
N LEU A 193 11.39 1.98 -13.51
CA LEU A 193 12.08 3.03 -12.77
C LEU A 193 11.99 2.82 -11.26
N ILE A 194 10.81 2.43 -10.75
CA ILE A 194 10.60 2.12 -9.32
C ILE A 194 11.49 0.94 -8.91
N GLN A 195 11.52 -0.12 -9.69
CA GLN A 195 12.35 -1.29 -9.44
C GLN A 195 13.84 -0.94 -9.39
N GLU A 196 14.30 -0.14 -10.33
CA GLU A 196 15.69 0.32 -10.38
C GLU A 196 16.04 1.16 -9.15
N LEU A 197 15.15 2.06 -8.73
CA LEU A 197 15.33 2.83 -7.49
C LEU A 197 15.42 1.92 -6.26
N ILE A 198 14.52 0.95 -6.12
CA ILE A 198 14.55 -0.02 -5.01
C ILE A 198 15.87 -0.81 -5.02
N ASN A 199 16.25 -1.33 -6.18
CA ASN A 199 17.47 -2.13 -6.33
C ASN A 199 18.74 -1.32 -6.02
N ASN A 200 18.82 -0.09 -6.50
CA ASN A 200 19.99 0.76 -6.28
C ASN A 200 20.10 1.17 -4.81
N ILE A 201 19.00 1.55 -4.16
CA ILE A 201 19.02 1.90 -2.73
C ILE A 201 19.35 0.69 -1.87
N ALA A 202 18.78 -0.48 -2.17
CA ALA A 202 19.08 -1.71 -1.44
C ALA A 202 20.55 -2.10 -1.54
N LYS A 203 21.17 -1.94 -2.73
CA LYS A 203 22.58 -2.32 -2.98
C LYS A 203 23.59 -1.26 -2.55
N ALA A 204 23.33 0.02 -2.88
CA ALA A 204 24.28 1.09 -2.65
C ALA A 204 24.25 1.62 -1.21
N HIS A 205 23.08 1.72 -0.62
CA HIS A 205 22.90 2.31 0.71
C HIS A 205 22.54 1.28 1.81
N GLY A 206 22.26 0.02 1.42
CA GLY A 206 21.80 -1.01 2.35
C GLY A 206 20.44 -0.70 2.99
N GLY A 207 19.74 0.33 2.48
CA GLY A 207 18.48 0.82 3.00
C GLY A 207 17.31 -0.12 2.72
N TYR A 208 16.23 0.11 3.44
CA TYR A 208 14.98 -0.61 3.25
C TYR A 208 14.01 0.15 2.37
N SER A 209 13.13 -0.60 1.74
CA SER A 209 12.04 -0.04 0.93
C SER A 209 10.70 -0.60 1.37
N VAL A 210 9.67 0.21 1.27
CA VAL A 210 8.29 -0.22 1.48
C VAL A 210 7.47 0.21 0.27
N PHE A 211 6.77 -0.73 -0.34
CA PHE A 211 5.91 -0.47 -1.48
C PHE A 211 4.44 -0.62 -1.08
N ALA A 212 3.66 0.44 -1.26
CA ALA A 212 2.22 0.45 -1.05
C ALA A 212 1.49 0.50 -2.40
N GLY A 213 0.90 -0.62 -2.79
CA GLY A 213 0.03 -0.72 -3.96
C GLY A 213 -1.39 -0.28 -3.60
N VAL A 214 -1.80 0.88 -4.08
CA VAL A 214 -3.08 1.52 -3.75
C VAL A 214 -4.00 1.50 -4.96
N GLY A 215 -4.98 0.60 -4.95
CA GLY A 215 -6.00 0.52 -5.98
C GLY A 215 -5.47 0.13 -7.37
N GLU A 216 -4.32 -0.53 -7.44
CA GLU A 216 -3.73 -1.01 -8.67
C GLU A 216 -4.15 -2.44 -9.00
N ARG A 217 -3.77 -2.93 -10.18
CA ARG A 217 -4.14 -4.27 -10.63
C ARG A 217 -3.37 -5.34 -9.88
N THR A 218 -4.06 -6.38 -9.43
CA THR A 218 -3.45 -7.52 -8.73
C THR A 218 -2.32 -8.16 -9.54
N ARG A 219 -2.44 -8.21 -10.86
CA ARG A 219 -1.39 -8.76 -11.73
C ARG A 219 -0.10 -7.96 -11.65
N GLU A 220 -0.18 -6.62 -11.69
CA GLU A 220 0.99 -5.75 -11.62
C GLU A 220 1.70 -5.86 -10.27
N GLY A 221 0.93 -6.02 -9.18
CA GLY A 221 1.50 -6.30 -7.85
C GLY A 221 2.19 -7.66 -7.77
N ASN A 222 1.63 -8.69 -8.40
CA ASN A 222 2.24 -10.01 -8.45
C ASN A 222 3.51 -10.02 -9.32
N ASP A 223 3.49 -9.34 -10.47
CA ASP A 223 4.65 -9.20 -11.33
C ASP A 223 5.79 -8.50 -10.56
N LEU A 224 5.50 -7.39 -9.86
CA LEU A 224 6.47 -6.68 -9.03
C LEU A 224 7.09 -7.57 -7.93
N TYR A 225 6.27 -8.38 -7.25
CA TYR A 225 6.76 -9.30 -6.22
C TYR A 225 7.79 -10.29 -6.77
N HIS A 226 7.50 -10.90 -7.92
CA HIS A 226 8.43 -11.84 -8.55
C HIS A 226 9.71 -11.16 -9.05
N GLU A 227 9.59 -9.97 -9.61
CA GLU A 227 10.74 -9.18 -10.07
C GLU A 227 11.65 -8.75 -8.91
N MET A 228 11.09 -8.45 -7.71
CA MET A 228 11.90 -8.19 -6.51
C MET A 228 12.70 -9.43 -6.07
N ILE A 229 12.14 -10.62 -6.25
CA ILE A 229 12.83 -11.88 -5.98
C ILE A 229 13.93 -12.13 -7.04
N GLU A 230 13.61 -12.01 -8.31
CA GLU A 230 14.55 -12.23 -9.42
C GLU A 230 15.74 -11.25 -9.39
N SER A 231 15.51 -10.01 -9.01
CA SER A 231 16.57 -8.99 -8.84
C SER A 231 17.44 -9.20 -7.59
N GLY A 232 17.03 -10.11 -6.69
CA GLY A 232 17.74 -10.40 -5.45
C GLY A 232 17.54 -9.33 -4.35
N VAL A 233 16.54 -8.45 -4.51
CA VAL A 233 16.12 -7.51 -3.45
C VAL A 233 15.40 -8.24 -2.33
N ASN A 234 14.56 -9.20 -2.68
CA ASN A 234 13.83 -10.05 -1.74
C ASN A 234 14.20 -11.52 -1.92
N VAL A 235 14.07 -12.27 -0.85
CA VAL A 235 14.27 -13.73 -0.82
C VAL A 235 12.93 -14.42 -1.00
N ASP A 236 12.86 -15.47 -1.86
CA ASP A 236 11.65 -16.27 -2.02
C ASP A 236 11.39 -17.10 -0.76
N PRO A 237 10.29 -16.85 -0.03
CA PRO A 237 9.93 -17.63 1.15
C PRO A 237 9.60 -19.09 0.83
N LYS A 238 9.19 -19.40 -0.42
CA LYS A 238 8.88 -20.79 -0.83
C LYS A 238 10.14 -21.64 -0.94
N GLU A 239 11.22 -21.06 -1.46
CA GLU A 239 12.51 -21.73 -1.57
C GLU A 239 13.27 -21.78 -0.24
N ASN A 240 13.06 -20.82 0.65
CA ASN A 240 13.78 -20.64 1.91
C ASN A 240 12.98 -21.08 3.15
N LYS A 241 12.09 -22.07 3.03
CA LYS A 241 11.31 -22.64 4.15
C LYS A 241 10.47 -21.63 4.93
N GLY A 242 9.90 -20.65 4.25
CA GLY A 242 9.09 -19.60 4.84
C GLY A 242 9.88 -18.44 5.47
N LYS A 243 11.20 -18.42 5.31
CA LYS A 243 12.06 -17.35 5.82
C LYS A 243 12.34 -16.33 4.72
N THR A 244 12.38 -15.07 5.11
CA THR A 244 12.67 -13.92 4.23
C THR A 244 13.92 -13.15 4.68
N ASP A 245 14.77 -13.80 5.49
CA ASP A 245 16.00 -13.18 6.00
C ASP A 245 16.88 -12.67 4.85
N GLY A 246 17.28 -11.41 4.91
CA GLY A 246 18.05 -10.75 3.86
C GLY A 246 17.24 -9.96 2.85
N SER A 247 15.91 -10.06 2.89
CA SER A 247 15.01 -9.22 2.08
C SER A 247 15.12 -7.74 2.48
N LYS A 248 14.90 -6.84 1.51
CA LYS A 248 15.06 -5.39 1.67
C LYS A 248 13.78 -4.60 1.40
N CYS A 249 12.73 -5.23 0.87
CA CYS A 249 11.50 -4.55 0.51
C CYS A 249 10.28 -5.24 1.13
N ALA A 250 9.45 -4.48 1.85
CA ALA A 250 8.13 -4.91 2.30
C ALA A 250 7.06 -4.45 1.31
N LEU A 251 6.08 -5.30 1.03
CA LEU A 251 5.00 -5.02 0.09
C LEU A 251 3.66 -4.99 0.82
N VAL A 252 2.87 -3.95 0.59
CA VAL A 252 1.53 -3.81 1.18
C VAL A 252 0.55 -3.50 0.06
N PHE A 253 -0.47 -4.34 -0.12
CA PHE A 253 -1.43 -4.19 -1.20
C PHE A 253 -2.86 -3.97 -0.72
N GLY A 254 -3.52 -2.95 -1.29
CA GLY A 254 -4.95 -2.73 -1.28
C GLY A 254 -5.40 -2.54 -2.72
N GLN A 255 -5.71 -3.65 -3.39
CA GLN A 255 -5.91 -3.70 -4.84
C GLN A 255 -7.25 -3.09 -5.27
N MET A 256 -7.45 -2.89 -6.60
CA MET A 256 -8.63 -2.23 -7.13
C MET A 256 -9.95 -3.01 -6.90
N ASN A 257 -9.87 -4.30 -6.63
CA ASN A 257 -11.03 -5.15 -6.31
C ASN A 257 -11.42 -5.10 -4.83
N GLU A 258 -10.61 -4.48 -3.97
CA GLU A 258 -10.89 -4.33 -2.55
C GLU A 258 -11.82 -3.16 -2.27
N PRO A 259 -12.56 -3.16 -1.14
CA PRO A 259 -13.47 -2.08 -0.79
C PRO A 259 -12.74 -0.75 -0.58
N PRO A 260 -13.45 0.38 -0.68
CA PRO A 260 -12.84 1.71 -0.58
C PRO A 260 -12.17 1.96 0.78
N GLY A 261 -12.63 1.32 1.86
CA GLY A 261 -11.96 1.40 3.16
C GLY A 261 -10.53 0.88 3.13
N ALA A 262 -10.31 -0.29 2.54
CA ALA A 262 -8.98 -0.87 2.37
C ALA A 262 -8.08 0.02 1.52
N ARG A 263 -8.56 0.46 0.36
CA ARG A 263 -7.80 1.33 -0.55
C ARG A 263 -7.45 2.69 0.06
N ALA A 264 -8.29 3.22 0.93
CA ALA A 264 -8.06 4.49 1.64
C ALA A 264 -7.07 4.35 2.81
N ARG A 265 -6.73 3.16 3.26
CA ARG A 265 -5.87 2.94 4.44
C ARG A 265 -4.56 2.23 4.12
N VAL A 266 -4.47 1.49 3.02
CA VAL A 266 -3.28 0.71 2.67
C VAL A 266 -1.99 1.55 2.57
N ALA A 267 -2.07 2.78 2.06
CA ALA A 267 -0.93 3.70 2.05
C ALA A 267 -0.45 4.04 3.47
N LEU A 268 -1.38 4.20 4.42
CA LEU A 268 -1.04 4.45 5.83
C LEU A 268 -0.38 3.23 6.47
N THR A 269 -0.82 2.02 6.11
CA THR A 269 -0.19 0.77 6.55
C THR A 269 1.26 0.69 6.08
N GLY A 270 1.52 0.93 4.80
CA GLY A 270 2.88 0.96 4.26
C GLY A 270 3.74 2.04 4.91
N LEU A 271 3.19 3.25 5.07
CA LEU A 271 3.88 4.35 5.72
C LEU A 271 4.26 4.03 7.18
N THR A 272 3.38 3.36 7.91
CA THR A 272 3.64 2.96 9.31
C THR A 272 4.81 1.98 9.41
N ILE A 273 4.95 1.06 8.46
CA ILE A 273 6.11 0.15 8.39
C ILE A 273 7.38 0.95 8.06
N ALA A 274 7.31 1.89 7.11
CA ALA A 274 8.44 2.75 6.75
C ALA A 274 8.91 3.62 7.92
N GLU A 275 7.96 4.21 8.66
CA GLU A 275 8.26 5.03 9.85
C GLU A 275 8.94 4.22 10.97
N HIS A 276 8.61 2.95 11.12
CA HIS A 276 9.28 2.10 12.10
C HIS A 276 10.77 1.99 11.80
N PHE A 277 11.14 1.70 10.56
CA PHE A 277 12.54 1.63 10.15
C PHE A 277 13.25 2.99 10.23
N ARG A 278 12.56 4.10 9.89
CA ARG A 278 13.09 5.45 10.10
C ARG A 278 13.44 5.69 11.57
N ASP A 279 12.54 5.33 12.47
CA ASP A 279 12.69 5.53 13.91
C ASP A 279 13.80 4.65 14.51
N GLU A 280 14.18 3.56 13.83
CA GLU A 280 15.35 2.72 14.11
C GLU A 280 16.66 3.24 13.48
N GLY A 281 16.61 4.39 12.82
CA GLY A 281 17.80 5.04 12.26
C GLY A 281 18.12 4.67 10.81
N GLN A 282 17.14 4.11 10.08
CA GLN A 282 17.31 3.73 8.69
C GLN A 282 16.83 4.82 7.73
N ASP A 283 17.42 4.85 6.55
CA ASP A 283 16.90 5.59 5.41
C ASP A 283 16.01 4.67 4.59
N VAL A 284 14.76 5.07 4.47
CA VAL A 284 13.71 4.25 3.87
C VAL A 284 13.16 4.89 2.63
N LEU A 285 13.05 4.12 1.55
CA LEU A 285 12.24 4.51 0.39
C LEU A 285 10.81 4.01 0.58
N PHE A 286 9.87 4.91 0.45
CA PHE A 286 8.45 4.62 0.50
C PHE A 286 7.79 4.89 -0.84
N PHE A 287 7.31 3.83 -1.49
CA PHE A 287 6.63 3.92 -2.78
C PHE A 287 5.13 3.86 -2.59
N VAL A 288 4.40 4.72 -3.29
CA VAL A 288 2.94 4.72 -3.35
C VAL A 288 2.51 4.63 -4.81
N ASP A 289 1.91 3.54 -5.19
CA ASP A 289 1.35 3.36 -6.51
C ASP A 289 -0.12 2.93 -6.40
N ASN A 290 -1.06 3.81 -6.55
CA ASN A 290 -1.05 5.18 -7.05
C ASN A 290 -1.66 6.15 -6.02
N ILE A 291 -1.04 7.30 -5.79
CA ILE A 291 -1.54 8.28 -4.81
C ILE A 291 -2.92 8.85 -5.18
N PHE A 292 -3.24 8.94 -6.47
CA PHE A 292 -4.57 9.35 -6.91
C PHE A 292 -5.65 8.37 -6.42
N ARG A 293 -5.36 7.07 -6.38
CA ARG A 293 -6.30 6.05 -5.90
C ARG A 293 -6.59 6.17 -4.41
N PHE A 294 -5.61 6.62 -3.62
CA PHE A 294 -5.83 6.99 -2.22
C PHE A 294 -6.90 8.09 -2.10
N THR A 295 -6.78 9.15 -2.89
CA THR A 295 -7.75 10.24 -2.94
C THR A 295 -9.12 9.78 -3.42
N GLN A 296 -9.15 8.97 -4.48
CA GLN A 296 -10.39 8.41 -5.02
C GLN A 296 -11.12 7.55 -3.98
N ALA A 297 -10.42 6.66 -3.30
CA ALA A 297 -10.99 5.84 -2.23
C ALA A 297 -11.53 6.72 -1.09
N GLY A 298 -10.83 7.79 -0.73
CA GLY A 298 -11.30 8.79 0.24
C GLY A 298 -12.61 9.46 -0.19
N SER A 299 -12.78 9.77 -1.46
CA SER A 299 -14.04 10.35 -1.97
C SER A 299 -15.19 9.34 -1.95
N GLU A 300 -14.93 8.08 -2.30
CA GLU A 300 -15.91 6.99 -2.22
C GLU A 300 -16.37 6.78 -0.76
N VAL A 301 -15.45 6.72 0.18
CA VAL A 301 -15.73 6.62 1.62
C VAL A 301 -16.55 7.82 2.09
N SER A 302 -16.17 9.04 1.72
CA SER A 302 -16.89 10.26 2.10
C SER A 302 -18.33 10.26 1.59
N ALA A 303 -18.55 9.80 0.36
CA ALA A 303 -19.90 9.66 -0.21
C ALA A 303 -20.73 8.61 0.55
N LEU A 304 -20.16 7.46 0.87
CA LEU A 304 -20.81 6.42 1.68
C LEU A 304 -21.15 6.88 3.10
N LEU A 305 -20.36 7.77 3.67
CA LEU A 305 -20.62 8.40 4.98
C LEU A 305 -21.69 9.51 4.90
N GLY A 306 -22.18 9.85 3.70
CA GLY A 306 -23.19 10.88 3.51
C GLY A 306 -22.68 12.31 3.66
N ARG A 307 -21.37 12.54 3.51
CA ARG A 307 -20.78 13.89 3.55
C ARG A 307 -21.10 14.64 2.25
N ILE A 308 -21.35 15.94 2.36
CA ILE A 308 -21.59 16.80 1.18
C ILE A 308 -20.28 16.90 0.40
N PRO A 309 -20.27 16.55 -0.90
CA PRO A 309 -19.05 16.60 -1.72
C PRO A 309 -18.60 18.05 -1.96
N SER A 310 -17.31 18.24 -2.13
CA SER A 310 -16.69 19.49 -2.58
C SER A 310 -16.64 19.55 -4.11
N ALA A 311 -15.78 20.42 -4.66
CA ALA A 311 -15.60 20.56 -6.10
C ALA A 311 -15.27 19.22 -6.79
N VAL A 312 -15.83 19.01 -7.97
CA VAL A 312 -15.64 17.80 -8.82
C VAL A 312 -16.04 16.48 -8.12
N GLY A 313 -16.77 16.55 -6.99
CA GLY A 313 -17.24 15.35 -6.27
C GLY A 313 -16.25 14.79 -5.24
N TYR A 314 -15.12 15.46 -4.99
CA TYR A 314 -14.17 15.04 -3.97
C TYR A 314 -14.67 15.29 -2.55
N GLN A 315 -14.06 14.62 -1.57
CA GLN A 315 -14.34 14.81 -0.15
C GLN A 315 -13.99 16.25 0.29
N PRO A 316 -14.77 16.83 1.23
CA PRO A 316 -14.46 18.17 1.77
C PRO A 316 -13.13 18.18 2.57
N THR A 317 -12.66 17.02 3.00
CA THR A 317 -11.41 16.82 3.76
C THR A 317 -10.21 16.50 2.88
N LEU A 318 -10.29 16.65 1.55
CA LEU A 318 -9.24 16.25 0.59
C LEU A 318 -7.85 16.76 1.00
N GLY A 319 -7.72 18.07 1.23
CA GLY A 319 -6.44 18.67 1.62
C GLY A 319 -5.95 18.20 2.98
N THR A 320 -6.86 18.01 3.93
CA THR A 320 -6.52 17.54 5.28
C THR A 320 -6.08 16.06 5.26
N ASP A 321 -6.79 15.20 4.53
CA ASP A 321 -6.47 13.77 4.42
C ASP A 321 -5.11 13.57 3.72
N MET A 322 -4.87 14.31 2.64
CA MET A 322 -3.59 14.31 1.94
C MET A 322 -2.47 14.85 2.83
N GLY A 323 -2.67 15.99 3.48
CA GLY A 323 -1.70 16.61 4.37
C GLY A 323 -1.34 15.70 5.54
N ALA A 324 -2.32 15.06 6.17
CA ALA A 324 -2.09 14.14 7.29
C ALA A 324 -1.17 12.97 6.93
N MET A 325 -1.22 12.47 5.70
CA MET A 325 -0.31 11.45 5.21
C MET A 325 1.05 12.04 4.82
N GLN A 326 1.05 13.13 4.04
CA GLN A 326 2.27 13.72 3.47
C GLN A 326 3.21 14.30 4.53
N GLU A 327 2.69 14.89 5.59
CA GLU A 327 3.50 15.47 6.68
C GLU A 327 4.22 14.42 7.55
N ARG A 328 3.81 13.15 7.47
CA ARG A 328 4.51 12.03 8.12
C ARG A 328 5.79 11.63 7.35
N ILE A 329 5.86 11.98 6.06
CA ILE A 329 6.97 11.68 5.16
C ILE A 329 8.01 12.79 5.31
N THR A 330 9.07 12.55 6.05
CA THR A 330 10.10 13.55 6.35
C THR A 330 11.38 12.90 6.86
N THR A 331 12.44 13.70 6.92
CA THR A 331 13.68 13.36 7.62
C THR A 331 13.58 13.76 9.07
N THR A 332 13.97 12.86 9.96
CA THR A 332 14.09 13.12 11.40
C THR A 332 15.56 13.07 11.81
N THR A 333 15.84 13.43 13.04
CA THR A 333 17.19 13.34 13.64
C THR A 333 17.72 11.89 13.71
N LYS A 334 16.86 10.89 13.51
CA LYS A 334 17.22 9.45 13.55
C LYS A 334 17.44 8.88 12.16
N GLY A 335 16.52 9.11 11.26
CA GLY A 335 16.52 8.54 9.91
C GLY A 335 15.54 9.27 8.99
N SER A 336 15.38 8.78 7.78
CA SER A 336 14.52 9.44 6.78
C SER A 336 13.53 8.50 6.13
N VAL A 337 12.37 9.06 5.74
CA VAL A 337 11.46 8.44 4.78
C VAL A 337 11.41 9.33 3.55
N THR A 338 11.92 8.83 2.45
CA THR A 338 11.81 9.48 1.14
C THR A 338 10.71 8.80 0.34
N SER A 339 9.74 9.53 -0.17
CA SER A 339 8.65 8.93 -0.92
C SER A 339 8.76 9.16 -2.42
N VAL A 340 8.44 8.10 -3.18
CA VAL A 340 8.21 8.18 -4.63
C VAL A 340 6.75 7.79 -4.87
N GLN A 341 5.97 8.73 -5.33
CA GLN A 341 4.53 8.60 -5.47
C GLN A 341 4.15 8.64 -6.95
N ALA A 342 3.62 7.53 -7.46
CA ALA A 342 3.05 7.53 -8.79
C ALA A 342 1.77 8.36 -8.78
N VAL A 343 1.71 9.34 -9.67
CA VAL A 343 0.55 10.25 -9.79
C VAL A 343 -0.13 10.00 -11.13
N TYR A 344 -1.40 9.64 -11.05
CA TYR A 344 -2.28 9.62 -12.21
C TYR A 344 -3.02 10.97 -12.30
N VAL A 345 -3.03 11.55 -13.47
CA VAL A 345 -3.72 12.80 -13.75
C VAL A 345 -4.97 12.50 -14.58
N PRO A 346 -6.18 12.64 -14.00
CA PRO A 346 -7.41 12.39 -14.72
C PRO A 346 -7.54 13.30 -15.94
N ALA A 347 -7.80 12.72 -17.12
CA ALA A 347 -7.97 13.43 -18.38
C ALA A 347 -6.81 14.40 -18.75
N ASP A 348 -5.61 14.15 -18.21
CA ASP A 348 -4.44 15.02 -18.34
C ASP A 348 -4.68 16.47 -17.81
N ASP A 349 -5.66 16.64 -16.92
CA ASP A 349 -6.01 17.93 -16.32
C ASP A 349 -5.28 18.14 -14.98
N LEU A 350 -4.20 18.89 -15.02
CA LEU A 350 -3.41 19.25 -13.84
C LEU A 350 -4.15 20.19 -12.87
N THR A 351 -5.27 20.77 -13.29
CA THR A 351 -6.10 21.65 -12.44
C THR A 351 -7.13 20.89 -11.62
N ASP A 352 -7.28 19.58 -11.84
CA ASP A 352 -8.12 18.73 -11.01
C ASP A 352 -7.68 18.81 -9.53
N PRO A 353 -8.61 18.92 -8.56
CA PRO A 353 -8.28 19.10 -7.15
C PRO A 353 -7.37 18.03 -6.55
N ALA A 354 -7.44 16.78 -7.01
CA ALA A 354 -6.62 15.70 -6.47
C ALA A 354 -5.14 15.80 -6.86
N PRO A 355 -4.77 15.90 -8.15
CA PRO A 355 -3.40 16.22 -8.55
C PRO A 355 -2.91 17.53 -7.94
N ALA A 356 -3.70 18.61 -7.99
CA ALA A 356 -3.32 19.92 -7.45
C ALA A 356 -2.96 19.85 -5.95
N SER A 357 -3.75 19.13 -5.15
CA SER A 357 -3.45 18.92 -3.73
C SER A 357 -2.17 18.10 -3.53
N THR A 358 -1.92 17.10 -4.40
CA THR A 358 -0.69 16.31 -4.33
C THR A 358 0.53 17.14 -4.69
N PHE A 359 0.46 17.93 -5.78
CA PHE A 359 1.56 18.80 -6.22
C PHE A 359 2.03 19.78 -5.16
N ALA A 360 1.11 20.30 -4.35
CA ALA A 360 1.45 21.25 -3.28
C ALA A 360 2.44 20.67 -2.25
N HIS A 361 2.50 19.35 -2.11
CA HIS A 361 3.38 18.66 -1.16
C HIS A 361 4.67 18.14 -1.78
N LEU A 362 4.80 18.12 -3.10
CA LEU A 362 5.98 17.53 -3.77
C LEU A 362 7.20 18.45 -3.73
N ASP A 363 8.36 17.85 -3.49
CA ASP A 363 9.68 18.50 -3.53
C ASP A 363 10.36 18.35 -4.89
N ALA A 364 10.07 17.28 -5.60
CA ALA A 364 10.53 17.02 -6.95
C ALA A 364 9.47 16.34 -7.80
N THR A 365 9.53 16.54 -9.10
CA THR A 365 8.68 15.86 -10.07
C THR A 365 9.54 15.20 -11.13
N THR A 366 9.27 13.94 -11.43
CA THR A 366 9.88 13.20 -12.52
C THR A 366 8.79 12.87 -13.53
N VAL A 367 8.89 13.45 -14.73
CA VAL A 367 7.92 13.24 -15.79
C VAL A 367 8.48 12.24 -16.80
N LEU A 368 7.78 11.14 -17.02
CA LEU A 368 8.10 10.16 -18.05
C LEU A 368 7.28 10.46 -19.31
N ASN A 369 7.95 10.71 -20.40
CA ASN A 369 7.36 11.15 -21.65
C ASN A 369 7.30 10.01 -22.68
N ARG A 370 6.09 9.81 -23.26
CA ARG A 370 5.88 8.78 -24.27
C ARG A 370 6.70 9.00 -25.53
N ALA A 371 6.83 10.24 -25.98
CA ALA A 371 7.60 10.55 -27.19
C ALA A 371 9.09 10.22 -27.03
N ILE A 372 9.61 10.23 -25.80
CA ILE A 372 10.98 9.81 -25.49
C ILE A 372 11.07 8.28 -25.50
N SER A 373 10.11 7.58 -24.89
CA SER A 373 10.10 6.12 -24.87
C SER A 373 9.90 5.50 -26.26
N GLU A 374 9.12 6.13 -27.13
CA GLU A 374 8.94 5.72 -28.53
C GLU A 374 10.21 5.82 -29.37
N LYS A 375 11.15 6.68 -28.97
CA LYS A 375 12.50 6.77 -29.55
C LYS A 375 13.47 5.71 -29.02
N GLY A 376 13.01 4.85 -28.08
CA GLY A 376 13.86 3.83 -27.45
C GLY A 376 14.81 4.39 -26.40
N ILE A 377 14.60 5.61 -25.90
CA ILE A 377 15.42 6.23 -24.85
C ILE A 377 14.84 5.89 -23.48
N TYR A 378 15.63 5.25 -22.63
CA TYR A 378 15.23 4.84 -21.27
C TYR A 378 16.31 5.18 -20.25
N PRO A 379 15.92 5.59 -19.00
CA PRO A 379 14.55 5.91 -18.62
C PRO A 379 14.02 7.10 -19.43
N ALA A 380 12.72 7.06 -19.73
CA ALA A 380 12.08 8.06 -20.61
C ALA A 380 11.75 9.38 -19.86
N VAL A 381 12.67 9.84 -19.05
CA VAL A 381 12.55 11.08 -18.27
C VAL A 381 12.61 12.29 -19.20
N ASP A 382 11.60 13.15 -19.08
CA ASP A 382 11.60 14.45 -19.73
C ASP A 382 12.35 15.45 -18.86
N PRO A 383 13.52 15.93 -19.28
CA PRO A 383 14.33 16.83 -18.47
C PRO A 383 13.76 18.25 -18.38
N LEU A 384 12.88 18.65 -19.31
CA LEU A 384 12.31 20.00 -19.34
C LEU A 384 11.07 20.11 -18.46
N ASP A 385 10.29 19.02 -18.38
CA ASP A 385 9.07 18.96 -17.57
C ASP A 385 9.34 18.46 -16.15
N SER A 386 10.51 17.86 -15.90
CA SER A 386 10.92 17.39 -14.56
C SER A 386 11.55 18.54 -13.77
N THR A 387 11.24 18.60 -12.47
CA THR A 387 11.72 19.68 -11.60
C THR A 387 12.19 19.14 -10.26
N SER A 388 13.10 19.86 -9.62
CA SER A 388 13.55 19.56 -8.26
C SER A 388 13.85 20.84 -7.49
N ARG A 389 13.35 20.95 -6.25
CA ARG A 389 13.60 22.10 -5.38
C ARG A 389 15.05 22.16 -4.89
N ILE A 390 15.72 21.01 -4.81
CA ILE A 390 17.12 20.96 -4.36
C ILE A 390 18.13 21.19 -5.49
N LEU A 391 17.68 21.37 -6.74
CA LEU A 391 18.56 21.77 -7.83
C LEU A 391 18.89 23.28 -7.69
N ASP A 392 19.67 23.60 -6.68
CA ASP A 392 20.11 24.94 -6.30
C ASP A 392 21.62 24.94 -6.07
N PRO A 393 22.36 25.96 -6.52
CA PRO A 393 23.81 26.04 -6.34
C PRO A 393 24.28 25.90 -4.89
N GLN A 394 23.45 26.30 -3.90
CA GLN A 394 23.78 26.17 -2.49
C GLN A 394 23.72 24.70 -1.98
N VAL A 395 22.99 23.82 -2.66
CA VAL A 395 22.83 22.41 -2.28
C VAL A 395 23.72 21.51 -3.13
N VAL A 396 23.62 21.62 -4.45
CA VAL A 396 24.33 20.72 -5.38
C VAL A 396 25.67 21.28 -5.88
N GLY A 397 25.92 22.58 -5.68
CA GLY A 397 27.13 23.27 -6.14
C GLY A 397 27.02 23.86 -7.54
N GLU A 398 27.85 24.89 -7.83
CA GLU A 398 27.84 25.61 -9.10
C GLU A 398 28.25 24.73 -10.29
N GLU A 399 29.19 23.79 -10.08
CA GLU A 399 29.65 22.89 -11.13
C GLU A 399 28.55 21.93 -11.59
N HIS A 400 27.74 21.43 -10.67
CA HIS A 400 26.58 20.61 -10.99
C HIS A 400 25.54 21.37 -11.82
N ILE A 401 25.23 22.61 -11.40
CA ILE A 401 24.28 23.46 -12.14
C ILE A 401 24.80 23.75 -13.56
N ALA A 402 26.07 24.07 -13.72
CA ALA A 402 26.65 24.29 -15.03
C ALA A 402 26.62 23.05 -15.96
N GLY A 403 26.62 21.85 -15.35
CA GLY A 403 26.48 20.58 -16.07
C GLY A 403 25.03 20.18 -16.36
N SER A 404 24.05 20.77 -15.69
CA SER A 404 22.61 20.48 -15.84
C SER A 404 21.88 21.43 -16.82
N VAL A 405 22.50 22.53 -17.24
CA VAL A 405 22.05 23.51 -18.24
C VAL A 405 22.68 23.15 -19.59
#